data_3e72294351f15a48c91232e38adcdb66
#
_entry.id   3e72294351f15a48c91232e38adcdb66
#
_cell.length_a   1.000
_cell.length_b   1.000
_cell.length_c   1.000
_cell.angle_alpha   90.00
_cell.angle_beta   90.00
_cell.angle_gamma   90.00
#
_symmetry.space_group_name_H-M   'P 1'
#
loop_
_entity.id
_entity.type
_entity.pdbx_description
1 polymer ?
#
loop_
_entity_poly.entity_id
_entity_poly.type
_entity_poly.pdbx_seq_one_letter_code
_entity_poly.pdbx_strand_id
1 'polypeptide(L)'
;ETISLGQVKDGKLRLTEENGIRLVRELADFLEQTPESIKSGKRLAEIMGGKARRIRDNVAEYLTSEDIESSELSKIYDMMTKLLVHDLEPKKFADMYAQTLVYGLFVARYGDNTPDGFTRSEARDLVPKSNPFLQHFFDHIVGPNFDTRLGYIVDELCEIFSVSNVQEIVHKHLRIQDVTNDAKDPIIHFYEDFLQEYDPKVRKEMGAYYTPTPVVKFIVRHVDKILREDFGITKGLASDETFTKQVDIGQQVSVVKAGNTRVTKTSVIDKTFHRVQLLDPAVGTATFLNETIKFIHEQFKGQEGRWPSYVADNLIHRLHGFELMMAPYTIAHLKLGMTLKETGVENLPDRLG
;
A
#
# COMPACT_ATOMS: atom_id res chain seq x y z
N GLU A 1 -22.34 -24.51 -12.19
CA GLU A 1 -22.89 -25.83 -12.56
C GLU A 1 -21.82 -26.68 -13.22
N THR A 2 -21.89 -28.00 -13.03
CA THR A 2 -20.99 -28.94 -13.71
C THR A 2 -21.76 -29.65 -14.81
N ILE A 3 -21.26 -29.58 -16.06
CA ILE A 3 -21.83 -30.24 -17.20
C ILE A 3 -20.93 -31.43 -17.59
N SER A 4 -21.43 -32.65 -17.45
CA SER A 4 -20.70 -33.84 -17.89
C SER A 4 -20.85 -34.00 -19.41
N LEU A 5 -19.78 -33.83 -20.17
CA LEU A 5 -19.81 -33.94 -21.64
C LEU A 5 -19.85 -35.36 -22.16
N GLY A 6 -19.53 -36.35 -21.33
CA GLY A 6 -19.53 -37.76 -21.77
C GLY A 6 -19.04 -38.70 -20.67
N GLN A 7 -18.99 -39.97 -20.99
CA GLN A 7 -18.52 -41.04 -20.11
C GLN A 7 -17.47 -41.91 -20.83
N VAL A 8 -16.47 -42.37 -20.07
CA VAL A 8 -15.53 -43.35 -20.58
C VAL A 8 -16.13 -44.74 -20.35
N LYS A 9 -16.45 -45.46 -21.44
CA LYS A 9 -16.88 -46.87 -21.43
C LYS A 9 -15.91 -47.67 -22.27
N ASP A 10 -15.39 -48.77 -21.74
CA ASP A 10 -14.45 -49.69 -22.42
C ASP A 10 -13.21 -48.94 -22.98
N GLY A 11 -12.68 -47.96 -22.23
CA GLY A 11 -11.52 -47.18 -22.65
C GLY A 11 -11.80 -46.18 -23.77
N LYS A 12 -13.04 -46.00 -24.20
CA LYS A 12 -13.45 -45.04 -25.23
C LYS A 12 -14.34 -43.95 -24.65
N LEU A 13 -14.04 -42.71 -24.99
CA LEU A 13 -14.86 -41.57 -24.65
C LEU A 13 -16.15 -41.59 -25.50
N ARG A 14 -17.31 -41.63 -24.84
CA ARG A 14 -18.63 -41.47 -25.47
C ARG A 14 -19.17 -40.12 -25.07
N LEU A 15 -19.27 -39.22 -26.03
CA LEU A 15 -19.84 -37.88 -25.84
C LEU A 15 -21.37 -37.97 -25.80
N THR A 16 -21.98 -37.13 -24.98
CA THR A 16 -23.44 -36.92 -24.93
C THR A 16 -23.75 -35.64 -25.70
N GLU A 17 -24.34 -35.80 -26.90
CA GLU A 17 -24.59 -34.68 -27.83
C GLU A 17 -25.48 -33.60 -27.18
N GLU A 18 -26.51 -34.00 -26.44
CA GLU A 18 -27.40 -33.09 -25.70
C GLU A 18 -26.64 -32.22 -24.69
N ASN A 19 -25.68 -32.78 -23.98
CA ASN A 19 -24.84 -32.06 -23.03
C ASN A 19 -23.84 -31.12 -23.71
N GLY A 20 -23.38 -31.50 -24.93
CA GLY A 20 -22.59 -30.63 -25.77
C GLY A 20 -23.35 -29.39 -26.24
N ILE A 21 -24.60 -29.58 -26.68
CA ILE A 21 -25.49 -28.46 -27.06
C ILE A 21 -25.79 -27.57 -25.85
N ARG A 22 -26.05 -28.17 -24.69
CA ARG A 22 -26.24 -27.42 -23.45
C ARG A 22 -25.03 -26.59 -23.09
N LEU A 23 -23.81 -27.14 -23.15
CA LEU A 23 -22.57 -26.41 -22.89
C LEU A 23 -22.43 -25.20 -23.82
N VAL A 24 -22.66 -25.40 -25.14
CA VAL A 24 -22.58 -24.31 -26.12
C VAL A 24 -23.58 -23.20 -25.79
N ARG A 25 -24.80 -23.55 -25.39
CA ARG A 25 -25.81 -22.56 -24.98
C ARG A 25 -25.40 -21.79 -23.71
N GLU A 26 -24.97 -22.48 -22.66
CA GLU A 26 -24.50 -21.86 -21.42
C GLU A 26 -23.29 -20.93 -21.67
N LEU A 27 -22.37 -21.33 -22.58
CA LEU A 27 -21.26 -20.49 -22.99
C LEU A 27 -21.72 -19.26 -23.80
N ALA A 28 -22.69 -19.42 -24.69
CA ALA A 28 -23.26 -18.28 -25.43
C ALA A 28 -23.96 -17.30 -24.49
N ASP A 29 -24.80 -17.81 -23.60
CA ASP A 29 -25.48 -17.00 -22.58
C ASP A 29 -24.49 -16.28 -21.66
N PHE A 30 -23.37 -16.94 -21.32
CA PHE A 30 -22.28 -16.34 -20.56
C PHE A 30 -21.59 -15.20 -21.32
N LEU A 31 -21.32 -15.38 -22.62
CA LEU A 31 -20.67 -14.38 -23.46
C LEU A 31 -21.58 -13.17 -23.78
N GLU A 32 -22.88 -13.37 -23.74
CA GLU A 32 -23.87 -12.28 -23.93
C GLU A 32 -24.14 -11.50 -22.64
N GLN A 33 -23.70 -11.98 -21.48
CA GLN A 33 -23.88 -11.25 -20.22
C GLN A 33 -23.04 -9.98 -20.22
N THR A 34 -23.69 -8.85 -20.05
CA THR A 34 -23.02 -7.60 -19.73
C THR A 34 -22.50 -7.66 -18.31
N PRO A 35 -21.27 -7.20 -18.04
CA PRO A 35 -20.74 -7.14 -16.69
C PRO A 35 -21.66 -6.34 -15.78
N GLU A 36 -22.24 -6.99 -14.76
CA GLU A 36 -23.02 -6.26 -13.78
C GLU A 36 -22.11 -5.40 -12.91
N SER A 37 -22.46 -4.13 -12.81
CA SER A 37 -21.79 -3.20 -11.90
C SER A 37 -21.90 -3.72 -10.45
N ILE A 38 -20.77 -3.79 -9.76
CA ILE A 38 -20.72 -4.19 -8.35
C ILE A 38 -21.38 -3.10 -7.51
N LYS A 39 -22.32 -3.50 -6.64
CA LYS A 39 -23.12 -2.57 -5.83
C LYS A 39 -22.85 -2.67 -4.32
N SER A 40 -22.00 -3.62 -3.87
CA SER A 40 -21.71 -3.78 -2.45
C SER A 40 -20.22 -3.96 -2.18
N GLY A 41 -19.74 -3.34 -1.08
CA GLY A 41 -18.36 -3.45 -0.63
C GLY A 41 -17.96 -4.90 -0.31
N LYS A 42 -18.86 -5.68 0.30
CA LYS A 42 -18.61 -7.10 0.55
C LYS A 42 -18.33 -7.86 -0.75
N ARG A 43 -19.16 -7.67 -1.79
CA ARG A 43 -18.97 -8.33 -3.09
C ARG A 43 -17.67 -7.90 -3.77
N LEU A 44 -17.31 -6.63 -3.65
CA LEU A 44 -16.05 -6.12 -4.15
C LEU A 44 -14.86 -6.79 -3.43
N ALA A 45 -14.89 -6.88 -2.10
CA ALA A 45 -13.85 -7.55 -1.31
C ALA A 45 -13.74 -9.05 -1.64
N GLU A 46 -14.86 -9.77 -1.84
CA GLU A 46 -14.88 -11.17 -2.26
C GLU A 46 -14.18 -11.37 -3.62
N ILE A 47 -14.49 -10.52 -4.59
CA ILE A 47 -13.89 -10.57 -5.93
C ILE A 47 -12.40 -10.27 -5.87
N MET A 48 -12.02 -9.20 -5.21
CA MET A 48 -10.61 -8.83 -5.02
C MET A 48 -9.83 -9.92 -4.30
N GLY A 49 -10.37 -10.48 -3.22
CA GLY A 49 -9.77 -11.60 -2.49
C GLY A 49 -9.60 -12.84 -3.36
N GLY A 50 -10.61 -13.18 -4.18
CA GLY A 50 -10.54 -14.28 -5.14
C GLY A 50 -9.46 -14.07 -6.21
N LYS A 51 -9.38 -12.88 -6.80
CA LYS A 51 -8.35 -12.54 -7.79
C LYS A 51 -6.95 -12.54 -7.18
N ALA A 52 -6.80 -11.98 -5.98
CA ALA A 52 -5.52 -11.98 -5.26
C ALA A 52 -5.03 -13.41 -4.97
N ARG A 53 -5.90 -14.33 -4.55
CA ARG A 53 -5.52 -15.75 -4.38
C ARG A 53 -5.02 -16.37 -5.66
N ARG A 54 -5.70 -16.13 -6.79
CA ARG A 54 -5.26 -16.67 -8.11
C ARG A 54 -3.91 -16.09 -8.51
N ILE A 55 -3.66 -14.81 -8.31
CA ILE A 55 -2.36 -14.18 -8.56
C ILE A 55 -1.29 -14.81 -7.67
N ARG A 56 -1.53 -14.93 -6.37
CA ARG A 56 -0.61 -15.57 -5.42
C ARG A 56 -0.23 -16.97 -5.86
N ASP A 57 -1.22 -17.79 -6.17
CA ASP A 57 -0.99 -19.20 -6.52
C ASP A 57 -0.20 -19.33 -7.83
N ASN A 58 -0.50 -18.50 -8.85
CA ASN A 58 0.27 -18.44 -10.09
C ASN A 58 1.71 -17.95 -9.87
N VAL A 59 1.91 -16.93 -9.05
CA VAL A 59 3.25 -16.42 -8.73
C VAL A 59 4.06 -17.46 -7.96
N ALA A 60 3.45 -18.14 -6.99
CA ALA A 60 4.12 -19.20 -6.23
C ALA A 60 4.52 -20.39 -7.11
N GLU A 61 3.64 -20.83 -8.01
CA GLU A 61 3.91 -21.88 -8.99
C GLU A 61 5.02 -21.45 -9.94
N TYR A 62 4.94 -20.26 -10.48
CA TYR A 62 5.94 -19.71 -11.39
C TYR A 62 7.33 -19.64 -10.74
N LEU A 63 7.44 -19.17 -9.51
CA LEU A 63 8.72 -19.10 -8.78
C LEU A 63 9.32 -20.46 -8.39
N THR A 64 8.57 -21.53 -8.50
CA THR A 64 9.05 -22.90 -8.25
C THR A 64 9.33 -23.69 -9.54
N SER A 65 9.02 -23.14 -10.73
CA SER A 65 9.28 -23.78 -12.02
C SER A 65 10.73 -23.61 -12.47
N GLU A 66 11.26 -24.52 -13.29
CA GLU A 66 12.67 -24.54 -13.69
C GLU A 66 13.09 -23.42 -14.66
N ASP A 67 12.14 -22.69 -15.26
CA ASP A 67 12.39 -21.66 -16.30
C ASP A 67 12.57 -20.23 -15.76
N ILE A 68 12.90 -20.07 -14.49
CA ILE A 68 12.83 -18.81 -13.74
C ILE A 68 13.94 -17.82 -14.01
N GLU A 69 15.16 -18.24 -14.31
CA GLU A 69 16.38 -17.44 -14.12
C GLU A 69 16.42 -16.09 -14.86
N SER A 70 15.52 -15.80 -15.79
CA SER A 70 15.53 -14.56 -16.59
C SER A 70 14.28 -13.69 -16.53
N SER A 71 13.26 -14.05 -15.74
CA SER A 71 12.00 -13.32 -15.71
C SER A 71 12.07 -12.03 -14.89
N GLU A 72 11.26 -11.03 -15.24
CA GLU A 72 11.14 -9.80 -14.43
C GLU A 72 10.62 -10.07 -13.01
N LEU A 73 9.73 -11.05 -12.86
CA LEU A 73 9.21 -11.46 -11.55
C LEU A 73 10.32 -12.04 -10.65
N SER A 74 11.22 -12.85 -11.23
CA SER A 74 12.40 -13.36 -10.53
C SER A 74 13.32 -12.24 -10.09
N LYS A 75 13.54 -11.23 -10.93
CA LYS A 75 14.36 -10.06 -10.57
C LYS A 75 13.76 -9.27 -9.41
N ILE A 76 12.42 -9.09 -9.39
CA ILE A 76 11.74 -8.43 -8.27
C ILE A 76 11.88 -9.25 -6.99
N TYR A 77 11.69 -10.57 -7.08
CA TYR A 77 11.89 -11.48 -5.95
C TYR A 77 13.32 -11.41 -5.39
N ASP A 78 14.32 -11.49 -6.26
CA ASP A 78 15.73 -11.40 -5.89
C ASP A 78 16.09 -10.04 -5.28
N MET A 79 15.55 -8.95 -5.83
CA MET A 79 15.74 -7.61 -5.29
C MET A 79 15.14 -7.49 -3.89
N MET A 80 13.92 -7.98 -3.70
CA MET A 80 13.27 -7.95 -2.39
C MET A 80 13.99 -8.81 -1.35
N THR A 81 14.46 -10.00 -1.75
CA THR A 81 15.23 -10.88 -0.88
C THR A 81 16.57 -10.25 -0.47
N LYS A 82 17.23 -9.55 -1.39
CA LYS A 82 18.54 -8.93 -1.10
C LYS A 82 18.44 -7.63 -0.30
N LEU A 83 17.38 -6.84 -0.53
CA LEU A 83 17.29 -5.48 0.02
C LEU A 83 16.37 -5.35 1.23
N LEU A 84 15.35 -6.20 1.36
CA LEU A 84 14.31 -6.05 2.37
C LEU A 84 14.23 -7.22 3.35
N VAL A 85 14.15 -8.46 2.86
CA VAL A 85 13.91 -9.64 3.71
C VAL A 85 14.84 -10.76 3.25
N HIS A 86 15.99 -10.95 3.91
CA HIS A 86 17.01 -11.91 3.49
C HIS A 86 16.53 -13.37 3.39
N ASP A 87 15.53 -13.77 4.19
CA ASP A 87 14.96 -15.11 4.22
C ASP A 87 13.55 -15.16 3.61
N LEU A 88 13.31 -14.40 2.54
CA LEU A 88 12.00 -14.32 1.90
C LEU A 88 11.69 -15.61 1.13
N GLU A 89 10.77 -16.40 1.64
CA GLU A 89 10.29 -17.61 0.96
C GLU A 89 9.42 -17.25 -0.27
N PRO A 90 9.46 -18.05 -1.38
CA PRO A 90 8.66 -17.80 -2.59
C PRO A 90 7.15 -17.64 -2.31
N LYS A 91 6.61 -18.43 -1.36
CA LYS A 91 5.19 -18.33 -0.98
C LYS A 91 4.86 -17.01 -0.30
N LYS A 92 5.73 -16.52 0.59
CA LYS A 92 5.56 -15.23 1.26
C LYS A 92 5.69 -14.07 0.28
N PHE A 93 6.63 -14.17 -0.66
CA PHE A 93 6.74 -13.21 -1.75
C PHE A 93 5.47 -13.18 -2.60
N ALA A 94 4.96 -14.34 -3.03
CA ALA A 94 3.75 -14.43 -3.83
C ALA A 94 2.53 -13.80 -3.11
N ASP A 95 2.44 -14.00 -1.80
CA ASP A 95 1.42 -13.42 -0.95
C ASP A 95 1.54 -11.88 -0.90
N MET A 96 2.74 -11.36 -0.63
CA MET A 96 3.01 -9.92 -0.63
C MET A 96 2.74 -9.28 -2.00
N TYR A 97 3.19 -9.93 -3.07
CA TYR A 97 3.01 -9.48 -4.45
C TYR A 97 1.51 -9.37 -4.81
N ALA A 98 0.73 -10.41 -4.55
CA ALA A 98 -0.70 -10.43 -4.86
C ALA A 98 -1.49 -9.36 -4.10
N GLN A 99 -1.23 -9.21 -2.81
CA GLN A 99 -1.88 -8.18 -1.99
C GLN A 99 -1.53 -6.77 -2.49
N THR A 100 -0.24 -6.51 -2.74
CA THR A 100 0.24 -5.20 -3.21
C THR A 100 -0.38 -4.84 -4.56
N LEU A 101 -0.43 -5.80 -5.48
CA LEU A 101 -0.98 -5.59 -6.82
C LEU A 101 -2.48 -5.29 -6.78
N VAL A 102 -3.26 -6.17 -6.16
CA VAL A 102 -4.72 -6.05 -6.16
C VAL A 102 -5.17 -4.83 -5.36
N TYR A 103 -4.56 -4.62 -4.20
CA TYR A 103 -4.93 -3.48 -3.36
C TYR A 103 -4.40 -2.16 -3.92
N GLY A 104 -3.23 -2.16 -4.55
CA GLY A 104 -2.69 -0.99 -5.24
C GLY A 104 -3.58 -0.54 -6.41
N LEU A 105 -4.09 -1.47 -7.21
CA LEU A 105 -5.08 -1.19 -8.25
C LEU A 105 -6.38 -0.60 -7.67
N PHE A 106 -6.88 -1.18 -6.57
CA PHE A 106 -8.05 -0.65 -5.86
C PHE A 106 -7.84 0.80 -5.40
N VAL A 107 -6.70 1.09 -4.78
CA VAL A 107 -6.42 2.44 -4.29
C VAL A 107 -6.22 3.43 -5.43
N ALA A 108 -5.57 3.01 -6.53
CA ALA A 108 -5.48 3.82 -7.74
C ALA A 108 -6.89 4.20 -8.25
N ARG A 109 -7.80 3.22 -8.36
CA ARG A 109 -9.18 3.48 -8.77
C ARG A 109 -9.97 4.30 -7.75
N TYR A 110 -9.74 4.11 -6.46
CA TYR A 110 -10.37 4.92 -5.42
C TYR A 110 -9.97 6.38 -5.51
N GLY A 111 -8.72 6.67 -5.86
CA GLY A 111 -8.21 8.03 -6.08
C GLY A 111 -8.52 8.62 -7.46
N ASP A 112 -9.09 7.83 -8.36
CA ASP A 112 -9.41 8.24 -9.73
C ASP A 112 -10.72 9.02 -9.77
N ASN A 113 -10.66 10.22 -10.34
CA ASN A 113 -11.82 11.09 -10.54
C ASN A 113 -12.37 11.03 -11.95
N THR A 114 -11.80 10.21 -12.83
CA THR A 114 -12.31 10.04 -14.20
C THR A 114 -13.50 9.07 -14.21
N PRO A 115 -14.62 9.42 -14.87
CA PRO A 115 -15.83 8.61 -14.80
C PRO A 115 -15.73 7.31 -15.60
N ASP A 116 -14.96 7.32 -16.69
CA ASP A 116 -15.00 6.27 -17.70
C ASP A 116 -13.62 5.62 -17.93
N GLY A 117 -13.62 4.31 -17.86
CA GLY A 117 -12.45 3.49 -18.13
C GLY A 117 -11.49 3.40 -16.93
N PHE A 118 -10.83 2.27 -16.80
CA PHE A 118 -9.72 2.08 -15.86
C PHE A 118 -8.82 0.97 -16.40
N THR A 119 -7.57 1.28 -16.60
CA THR A 119 -6.58 0.39 -17.19
C THR A 119 -5.34 0.26 -16.32
N ARG A 120 -4.50 -0.74 -16.60
CA ARG A 120 -3.18 -0.86 -15.95
C ARG A 120 -2.32 0.40 -16.11
N SER A 121 -2.34 1.01 -17.30
CA SER A 121 -1.57 2.24 -17.58
C SER A 121 -2.06 3.40 -16.75
N GLU A 122 -3.37 3.55 -16.62
CA GLU A 122 -3.99 4.60 -15.80
C GLU A 122 -3.71 4.37 -14.32
N ALA A 123 -3.81 3.12 -13.84
CA ALA A 123 -3.44 2.77 -12.48
C ALA A 123 -1.99 3.17 -12.16
N ARG A 124 -1.04 2.92 -13.09
CA ARG A 124 0.36 3.34 -12.95
C ARG A 124 0.48 4.86 -12.80
N ASP A 125 -0.24 5.62 -13.61
CA ASP A 125 -0.15 7.08 -13.62
C ASP A 125 -0.78 7.72 -12.36
N LEU A 126 -1.71 7.01 -11.72
CA LEU A 126 -2.35 7.40 -10.46
C LEU A 126 -1.54 7.04 -9.21
N VAL A 127 -0.54 6.18 -9.34
CA VAL A 127 0.36 5.83 -8.22
C VAL A 127 1.16 7.06 -7.78
N PRO A 128 1.21 7.35 -6.46
CA PRO A 128 1.96 8.50 -5.95
C PRO A 128 3.44 8.45 -6.32
N LYS A 129 3.95 9.54 -6.89
CA LYS A 129 5.38 9.70 -7.23
C LYS A 129 6.29 9.67 -6.00
N SER A 130 5.75 9.92 -4.84
CA SER A 130 6.44 9.82 -3.54
C SER A 130 6.82 8.39 -3.13
N ASN A 131 6.41 7.37 -3.88
CA ASN A 131 6.77 5.99 -3.62
C ASN A 131 7.45 5.34 -4.84
N PRO A 132 8.79 5.46 -4.98
CA PRO A 132 9.53 4.91 -6.12
C PRO A 132 9.39 3.40 -6.27
N PHE A 133 9.29 2.66 -5.16
CA PHE A 133 9.09 1.21 -5.20
C PHE A 133 7.76 0.86 -5.87
N LEU A 134 6.69 1.52 -5.45
CA LEU A 134 5.36 1.27 -6.01
C LEU A 134 5.31 1.68 -7.49
N GLN A 135 5.97 2.76 -7.88
CA GLN A 135 6.10 3.13 -9.29
C GLN A 135 6.79 2.03 -10.11
N HIS A 136 7.94 1.54 -9.66
CA HIS A 136 8.62 0.43 -10.33
C HIS A 136 7.78 -0.84 -10.40
N PHE A 137 7.03 -1.13 -9.33
CA PHE A 137 6.11 -2.25 -9.29
C PHE A 137 4.99 -2.11 -10.35
N PHE A 138 4.40 -0.92 -10.47
CA PHE A 138 3.37 -0.65 -11.47
C PHE A 138 3.94 -0.48 -12.89
N ASP A 139 5.16 0.01 -13.06
CA ASP A 139 5.86 -0.02 -14.35
C ASP A 139 6.04 -1.44 -14.85
N HIS A 140 6.33 -2.39 -13.94
CA HIS A 140 6.42 -3.80 -14.29
C HIS A 140 5.09 -4.35 -14.84
N ILE A 141 3.95 -4.07 -14.21
CA ILE A 141 2.65 -4.63 -14.65
C ILE A 141 2.14 -4.04 -15.97
N VAL A 142 2.66 -2.88 -16.38
CA VAL A 142 2.37 -2.24 -17.67
C VAL A 142 3.37 -2.67 -18.74
N GLY A 143 4.54 -3.15 -18.31
CA GLY A 143 5.65 -3.50 -19.19
C GLY A 143 5.35 -4.66 -20.13
N PRO A 144 6.08 -4.74 -21.26
CA PRO A 144 5.88 -5.78 -22.28
C PRO A 144 6.24 -7.19 -21.80
N ASN A 145 6.99 -7.29 -20.73
CA ASN A 145 7.44 -8.55 -20.14
C ASN A 145 6.58 -9.02 -18.96
N PHE A 146 5.42 -8.39 -18.76
CA PHE A 146 4.48 -8.83 -17.73
C PHE A 146 3.88 -10.18 -18.10
N ASP A 147 3.87 -11.13 -17.16
CA ASP A 147 3.37 -12.48 -17.40
C ASP A 147 1.91 -12.46 -17.87
N THR A 148 1.64 -13.05 -19.04
CA THR A 148 0.31 -13.04 -19.65
C THR A 148 -0.76 -13.69 -18.79
N ARG A 149 -0.41 -14.70 -17.98
CA ARG A 149 -1.35 -15.39 -17.08
C ARG A 149 -1.80 -14.45 -15.97
N LEU A 150 -0.89 -13.61 -15.44
CA LEU A 150 -1.21 -12.57 -14.48
C LEU A 150 -1.94 -11.42 -15.18
N GLY A 151 -1.56 -11.11 -16.43
CA GLY A 151 -2.16 -10.07 -17.25
C GLY A 151 -3.66 -10.20 -17.36
N TYR A 152 -4.16 -11.40 -17.68
CA TYR A 152 -5.61 -11.65 -17.76
C TYR A 152 -6.34 -11.36 -16.46
N ILE A 153 -5.79 -11.76 -15.31
CA ILE A 153 -6.43 -11.54 -14.01
C ILE A 153 -6.47 -10.04 -13.67
N VAL A 154 -5.39 -9.33 -14.00
CA VAL A 154 -5.27 -7.89 -13.76
C VAL A 154 -6.20 -7.10 -14.67
N ASP A 155 -6.28 -7.45 -15.95
CA ASP A 155 -7.17 -6.80 -16.91
C ASP A 155 -8.65 -6.99 -16.51
N GLU A 156 -9.05 -8.21 -16.14
CA GLU A 156 -10.38 -8.48 -15.59
C GLU A 156 -10.68 -7.61 -14.36
N LEU A 157 -9.69 -7.42 -13.47
CA LEU A 157 -9.88 -6.58 -12.30
C LEU A 157 -10.03 -5.09 -12.69
N CYS A 158 -9.24 -4.63 -13.66
CA CYS A 158 -9.37 -3.28 -14.20
C CYS A 158 -10.75 -3.05 -14.85
N GLU A 159 -11.26 -4.03 -15.62
CA GLU A 159 -12.62 -3.96 -16.20
C GLU A 159 -13.70 -3.85 -15.11
N ILE A 160 -13.60 -4.66 -14.05
CA ILE A 160 -14.53 -4.60 -12.93
C ILE A 160 -14.49 -3.22 -12.26
N PHE A 161 -13.32 -2.66 -12.06
CA PHE A 161 -13.16 -1.32 -11.50
C PHE A 161 -13.67 -0.23 -12.43
N SER A 162 -13.54 -0.38 -13.76
CA SER A 162 -14.00 0.60 -14.73
C SER A 162 -15.52 0.77 -14.72
N VAL A 163 -16.28 -0.32 -14.52
CA VAL A 163 -17.76 -0.30 -14.49
C VAL A 163 -18.34 -0.11 -13.10
N SER A 164 -17.49 0.03 -12.08
CA SER A 164 -17.91 0.14 -10.67
C SER A 164 -17.57 1.50 -10.09
N ASN A 165 -18.54 2.13 -9.42
CA ASN A 165 -18.26 3.32 -8.61
C ASN A 165 -17.64 2.91 -7.27
N VAL A 166 -16.32 2.66 -7.28
CA VAL A 166 -15.59 2.14 -6.12
C VAL A 166 -15.69 3.08 -4.92
N GLN A 167 -15.60 4.39 -5.13
CA GLN A 167 -15.71 5.38 -4.05
C GLN A 167 -17.08 5.28 -3.35
N GLU A 168 -18.16 5.28 -4.13
CA GLU A 168 -19.51 5.20 -3.60
C GLU A 168 -19.77 3.87 -2.87
N ILE A 169 -19.29 2.76 -3.44
CA ILE A 169 -19.42 1.41 -2.84
C ILE A 169 -18.75 1.38 -1.47
N VAL A 170 -17.53 1.87 -1.36
CA VAL A 170 -16.76 1.87 -0.11
C VAL A 170 -17.41 2.80 0.91
N HIS A 171 -17.82 4.00 0.53
CA HIS A 171 -18.52 4.92 1.43
C HIS A 171 -19.85 4.38 1.93
N LYS A 172 -20.64 3.74 1.06
CA LYS A 172 -21.90 3.09 1.47
C LYS A 172 -21.66 1.93 2.42
N HIS A 173 -20.66 1.11 2.13
CA HIS A 173 -20.30 -0.04 2.96
C HIS A 173 -19.97 0.37 4.39
N LEU A 174 -19.19 1.42 4.55
CA LEU A 174 -18.81 1.95 5.86
C LEU A 174 -19.97 2.58 6.62
N ARG A 175 -20.86 3.30 5.94
CA ARG A 175 -22.05 3.87 6.59
C ARG A 175 -23.02 2.82 7.14
N ILE A 176 -23.03 1.64 6.53
CA ILE A 176 -23.88 0.52 6.99
C ILE A 176 -23.26 -0.14 8.22
N GLN A 177 -21.95 -0.18 8.33
CA GLN A 177 -21.26 -0.83 9.46
C GLN A 177 -21.15 0.05 10.70
N ASP A 178 -21.28 1.37 10.58
CA ASP A 178 -21.04 2.29 11.68
C ASP A 178 -22.26 3.16 12.02
N VAL A 179 -22.94 2.78 13.09
CA VAL A 179 -23.99 3.61 13.73
C VAL A 179 -23.36 4.65 14.67
N THR A 180 -22.06 4.53 14.95
CA THR A 180 -21.31 5.47 15.80
C THR A 180 -20.55 6.46 14.93
N ASN A 181 -20.78 7.72 15.19
CA ASN A 181 -20.36 8.92 14.42
C ASN A 181 -18.84 9.18 14.32
N ASP A 182 -18.00 8.17 14.49
CA ASP A 182 -16.55 8.28 14.33
C ASP A 182 -16.17 7.88 12.90
N ALA A 183 -15.84 8.86 12.07
CA ALA A 183 -15.51 8.65 10.66
C ALA A 183 -14.33 7.69 10.52
N LYS A 184 -14.63 6.43 10.23
CA LYS A 184 -13.62 5.43 9.89
C LYS A 184 -13.01 5.78 8.55
N ASP A 185 -11.70 5.54 8.43
CA ASP A 185 -10.99 5.72 7.17
C ASP A 185 -11.42 4.63 6.17
N PRO A 186 -12.03 5.02 5.03
CA PRO A 186 -12.60 4.06 4.07
C PRO A 186 -11.60 3.05 3.54
N ILE A 187 -10.39 3.49 3.25
CA ILE A 187 -9.35 2.66 2.62
C ILE A 187 -8.87 1.58 3.60
N ILE A 188 -8.69 1.95 4.88
CA ILE A 188 -8.19 1.00 5.89
C ILE A 188 -9.22 -0.09 6.18
N HIS A 189 -10.47 0.29 6.42
CA HIS A 189 -11.50 -0.69 6.75
C HIS A 189 -11.80 -1.61 5.58
N PHE A 190 -11.77 -1.10 4.36
CA PHE A 190 -11.91 -1.93 3.18
C PHE A 190 -10.74 -2.90 3.01
N TYR A 191 -9.51 -2.52 3.46
CA TYR A 191 -8.38 -3.45 3.49
C TYR A 191 -8.60 -4.60 4.47
N GLU A 192 -9.20 -4.37 5.63
CA GLU A 192 -9.57 -5.44 6.56
C GLU A 192 -10.56 -6.43 5.92
N ASP A 193 -11.59 -5.91 5.25
CA ASP A 193 -12.58 -6.73 4.55
C ASP A 193 -11.94 -7.52 3.41
N PHE A 194 -11.06 -6.89 2.65
CA PHE A 194 -10.26 -7.56 1.62
C PHE A 194 -9.40 -8.69 2.21
N LEU A 195 -8.66 -8.45 3.29
CA LEU A 195 -7.85 -9.48 3.96
C LEU A 195 -8.71 -10.61 4.52
N GLN A 196 -9.89 -10.31 5.05
CA GLN A 196 -10.82 -11.32 5.55
C GLN A 196 -11.26 -12.26 4.43
N GLU A 197 -11.51 -11.73 3.23
CA GLU A 197 -11.89 -12.52 2.06
C GLU A 197 -10.68 -13.16 1.36
N TYR A 198 -9.51 -12.53 1.44
CA TYR A 198 -8.29 -13.04 0.83
C TYR A 198 -7.74 -14.26 1.59
N ASP A 199 -7.42 -14.12 2.87
CA ASP A 199 -6.97 -15.20 3.75
C ASP A 199 -7.15 -14.82 5.23
N PRO A 200 -8.18 -15.37 5.90
CA PRO A 200 -8.43 -15.10 7.32
C PRO A 200 -7.30 -15.54 8.27
N LYS A 201 -6.45 -16.51 7.86
CA LYS A 201 -5.30 -16.96 8.67
C LYS A 201 -4.17 -15.96 8.58
N VAL A 202 -3.84 -15.53 7.37
CA VAL A 202 -2.83 -14.49 7.12
C VAL A 202 -3.18 -13.22 7.90
N ARG A 203 -4.45 -12.80 7.89
CA ARG A 203 -4.90 -11.65 8.68
C ARG A 203 -4.55 -11.79 10.17
N LYS A 204 -4.73 -12.98 10.76
CA LYS A 204 -4.42 -13.23 12.17
C LYS A 204 -2.91 -13.26 12.44
N GLU A 205 -2.15 -13.91 11.57
CA GLU A 205 -0.70 -14.04 11.68
C GLU A 205 0.02 -12.71 11.54
N MET A 206 -0.46 -11.84 10.65
CA MET A 206 0.07 -10.48 10.45
C MET A 206 -0.29 -9.52 11.58
N GLY A 207 -1.19 -9.91 12.50
CA GLY A 207 -1.66 -8.99 13.54
C GLY A 207 -2.37 -7.76 12.98
N ALA A 208 -2.97 -7.87 11.78
CA ALA A 208 -3.67 -6.79 11.10
C ALA A 208 -4.98 -6.41 11.83
N TYR A 209 -4.83 -6.01 13.07
CA TYR A 209 -5.90 -5.47 13.91
C TYR A 209 -5.68 -3.98 14.08
N TYR A 210 -6.63 -3.18 13.63
CA TYR A 210 -6.51 -1.74 13.75
C TYR A 210 -6.88 -1.26 15.14
N THR A 211 -6.04 -0.39 15.65
CA THR A 211 -6.33 0.27 16.93
C THR A 211 -7.55 1.19 16.75
N PRO A 212 -8.59 1.06 17.57
CA PRO A 212 -9.77 1.92 17.49
C PRO A 212 -9.40 3.41 17.54
N THR A 213 -10.02 4.23 16.70
CA THR A 213 -9.74 5.67 16.59
C THR A 213 -9.71 6.41 17.93
N PRO A 214 -10.65 6.15 18.88
CA PRO A 214 -10.60 6.80 20.19
C PRO A 214 -9.32 6.51 20.98
N VAL A 215 -8.78 5.28 20.87
CA VAL A 215 -7.54 4.87 21.52
C VAL A 215 -6.35 5.57 20.88
N VAL A 216 -6.31 5.63 19.55
CA VAL A 216 -5.27 6.35 18.80
C VAL A 216 -5.24 7.83 19.19
N LYS A 217 -6.39 8.49 19.17
CA LYS A 217 -6.54 9.90 19.59
C LYS A 217 -6.09 10.12 21.03
N PHE A 218 -6.45 9.20 21.92
CA PHE A 218 -6.03 9.25 23.32
C PHE A 218 -4.50 9.20 23.44
N ILE A 219 -3.86 8.25 22.76
CA ILE A 219 -2.40 8.06 22.80
C ILE A 219 -1.69 9.30 22.23
N VAL A 220 -2.09 9.79 21.05
CA VAL A 220 -1.49 10.97 20.41
C VAL A 220 -1.58 12.19 21.31
N ARG A 221 -2.75 12.45 21.90
CA ARG A 221 -2.95 13.58 22.84
C ARG A 221 -2.11 13.44 24.12
N HIS A 222 -1.96 12.21 24.63
CA HIS A 222 -1.13 11.97 25.81
C HIS A 222 0.35 12.17 25.53
N VAL A 223 0.84 11.75 24.36
CA VAL A 223 2.23 12.02 23.95
C VAL A 223 2.46 13.53 23.84
N ASP A 224 1.53 14.29 23.25
CA ASP A 224 1.62 15.75 23.19
C ASP A 224 1.68 16.39 24.59
N LYS A 225 0.82 15.90 25.51
CA LYS A 225 0.79 16.34 26.90
C LYS A 225 2.12 16.08 27.61
N ILE A 226 2.66 14.87 27.51
CA ILE A 226 3.96 14.48 28.09
C ILE A 226 5.08 15.38 27.55
N LEU A 227 5.14 15.62 26.25
CA LEU A 227 6.13 16.51 25.63
C LEU A 227 6.07 17.92 26.25
N ARG A 228 4.87 18.43 26.52
CA ARG A 228 4.68 19.78 27.10
C ARG A 228 5.00 19.82 28.59
N GLU A 229 4.47 18.89 29.37
CA GLU A 229 4.51 18.92 30.83
C GLU A 229 5.83 18.37 31.39
N ASP A 230 6.31 17.24 30.88
CA ASP A 230 7.48 16.54 31.41
C ASP A 230 8.78 16.96 30.71
N PHE A 231 8.72 17.27 29.41
CA PHE A 231 9.90 17.66 28.63
C PHE A 231 10.01 19.16 28.36
N GLY A 232 9.02 19.97 28.76
CA GLY A 232 9.03 21.42 28.60
C GLY A 232 8.99 21.91 27.17
N ILE A 233 8.50 21.08 26.23
CA ILE A 233 8.39 21.41 24.81
C ILE A 233 7.06 22.13 24.58
N THR A 234 7.09 23.44 24.52
CA THR A 234 5.89 24.30 24.55
C THR A 234 4.87 23.96 23.46
N LYS A 235 5.33 23.64 22.24
CA LYS A 235 4.47 23.28 21.11
C LYS A 235 4.14 21.77 21.03
N GLY A 236 4.63 20.94 21.97
CA GLY A 236 4.39 19.51 21.99
C GLY A 236 4.78 18.82 20.68
N LEU A 237 3.85 18.05 20.11
CA LEU A 237 4.03 17.36 18.83
C LEU A 237 4.22 18.32 17.65
N ALA A 238 3.75 19.57 17.73
CA ALA A 238 3.93 20.58 16.69
C ALA A 238 5.26 21.35 16.83
N SER A 239 6.19 20.91 17.69
CA SER A 239 7.46 21.59 17.92
C SER A 239 8.31 21.67 16.64
N ASP A 240 8.83 22.86 16.38
CA ASP A 240 9.82 23.17 15.34
C ASP A 240 11.22 23.42 15.94
N GLU A 241 11.40 23.15 17.23
CA GLU A 241 12.67 23.30 17.91
C GLU A 241 13.72 22.36 17.36
N THR A 242 14.93 22.91 17.13
CA THR A 242 16.09 22.16 16.63
C THR A 242 17.29 22.34 17.55
N PHE A 243 18.24 21.43 17.45
CA PHE A 243 19.57 21.54 18.04
C PHE A 243 20.64 21.08 17.06
N THR A 244 21.83 21.62 17.19
CA THR A 244 22.98 21.27 16.36
C THR A 244 23.93 20.37 17.14
N LYS A 245 24.36 19.28 16.53
CA LYS A 245 25.34 18.35 17.10
C LYS A 245 26.40 18.00 16.07
N GLN A 246 27.62 17.87 16.53
CA GLN A 246 28.71 17.36 15.71
C GLN A 246 28.55 15.85 15.48
N VAL A 247 28.54 15.45 14.22
CA VAL A 247 28.38 14.06 13.81
C VAL A 247 29.57 13.64 12.97
N ASP A 248 30.17 12.50 13.32
CA ASP A 248 31.18 11.85 12.51
C ASP A 248 30.50 11.19 11.31
N ILE A 249 30.89 11.58 10.10
CA ILE A 249 30.34 11.03 8.85
C ILE A 249 31.14 9.84 8.31
N GLY A 250 32.09 9.32 9.08
CA GLY A 250 32.88 8.14 8.70
C GLY A 250 33.86 8.35 7.54
N GLN A 251 33.94 9.55 6.97
CA GLN A 251 34.90 9.85 5.93
C GLN A 251 36.30 10.17 6.54
N GLN A 252 37.32 9.47 6.09
CA GLN A 252 38.69 9.73 6.48
C GLN A 252 39.27 10.88 5.64
N VAL A 253 39.60 11.98 6.29
CA VAL A 253 40.26 13.12 5.64
C VAL A 253 41.73 13.17 6.07
N SER A 254 42.67 13.18 5.11
CA SER A 254 44.06 13.38 5.39
C SER A 254 44.35 14.86 5.64
N VAL A 255 44.73 15.21 6.86
CA VAL A 255 45.10 16.57 7.26
C VAL A 255 46.63 16.65 7.46
N VAL A 256 47.25 17.64 6.85
CA VAL A 256 48.69 17.90 7.05
C VAL A 256 48.83 18.80 8.29
N LYS A 257 49.52 18.30 9.33
CA LYS A 257 49.92 19.13 10.49
C LYS A 257 51.18 19.92 10.21
N ALA A 258 51.38 21.00 10.98
CA ALA A 258 52.62 21.75 10.98
C ALA A 258 53.83 20.78 11.19
N GLY A 259 54.77 20.72 10.24
CA GLY A 259 55.85 19.73 10.23
C GLY A 259 55.68 18.60 9.18
N ASN A 260 54.78 18.76 8.23
CA ASN A 260 54.56 17.86 7.08
C ASN A 260 54.10 16.43 7.42
N THR A 261 53.61 16.19 8.65
CA THR A 261 53.07 14.89 9.06
C THR A 261 51.61 14.76 8.62
N ARG A 262 51.29 13.76 7.78
CA ARG A 262 49.90 13.42 7.41
C ARG A 262 49.23 12.65 8.56
N VAL A 263 48.10 13.15 9.03
CA VAL A 263 47.30 12.49 10.03
C VAL A 263 45.92 12.28 9.43
N THR A 264 45.41 11.05 9.50
CA THR A 264 44.04 10.75 9.12
C THR A 264 43.10 11.16 10.26
N LYS A 265 42.16 12.04 9.98
CA LYS A 265 41.09 12.40 10.90
C LYS A 265 39.76 12.02 10.29
N THR A 266 38.83 11.59 11.11
CA THR A 266 37.42 11.46 10.71
C THR A 266 36.81 12.83 10.46
N SER A 267 36.06 12.98 9.38
CA SER A 267 35.39 14.24 9.07
C SER A 267 34.17 14.37 9.96
N VAL A 268 34.13 15.46 10.71
CA VAL A 268 33.00 15.80 11.60
C VAL A 268 32.29 16.99 10.99
N ILE A 269 30.94 16.90 10.88
CA ILE A 269 30.10 17.99 10.40
C ILE A 269 29.12 18.39 11.47
N ASP A 270 28.78 19.68 11.49
CA ASP A 270 27.66 20.16 12.30
C ASP A 270 26.35 19.79 11.61
N LYS A 271 25.52 18.97 12.26
CA LYS A 271 24.22 18.54 11.76
C LYS A 271 23.11 19.02 12.67
N THR A 272 22.10 19.64 12.09
CA THR A 272 20.89 20.10 12.81
C THR A 272 19.86 18.99 12.85
N PHE A 273 19.28 18.76 14.02
CA PHE A 273 18.24 17.76 14.27
C PHE A 273 17.02 18.43 14.90
N HIS A 274 15.84 17.98 14.55
CA HIS A 274 14.64 18.34 15.29
C HIS A 274 14.68 17.71 16.68
N ARG A 275 14.29 18.50 17.69
CA ARG A 275 14.26 18.05 19.08
C ARG A 275 13.23 16.96 19.33
N VAL A 276 12.09 17.02 18.62
CA VAL A 276 11.05 15.99 18.64
C VAL A 276 11.11 15.19 17.35
N GLN A 277 11.42 13.91 17.45
CA GLN A 277 11.34 12.92 16.38
C GLN A 277 10.16 12.00 16.65
N LEU A 278 9.42 11.67 15.62
CA LEU A 278 8.25 10.79 15.67
C LEU A 278 8.55 9.51 14.91
N LEU A 279 8.52 8.39 15.61
CA LEU A 279 8.76 7.08 15.02
C LEU A 279 7.61 6.13 15.36
N ASP A 280 6.98 5.60 14.32
CA ASP A 280 6.11 4.44 14.43
C ASP A 280 6.85 3.22 13.87
N PRO A 281 7.33 2.29 14.72
CA PRO A 281 8.17 1.17 14.29
C PRO A 281 7.36 0.03 13.63
N ALA A 282 6.04 0.09 13.62
CA ALA A 282 5.15 -0.89 13.02
C ALA A 282 3.93 -0.14 12.44
N VAL A 283 4.19 0.71 11.45
CA VAL A 283 3.27 1.75 11.01
C VAL A 283 1.94 1.21 10.45
N GLY A 284 1.93 -0.04 9.99
CA GLY A 284 0.76 -0.63 9.36
C GLY A 284 0.27 0.24 8.20
N THR A 285 -0.99 0.65 8.27
CA THR A 285 -1.61 1.59 7.33
C THR A 285 -1.52 3.05 7.77
N ALA A 286 -0.56 3.39 8.61
CA ALA A 286 -0.27 4.73 9.14
C ALA A 286 -1.37 5.35 10.02
N THR A 287 -2.10 4.58 10.79
CA THR A 287 -3.20 5.12 11.61
C THR A 287 -2.71 6.14 12.65
N PHE A 288 -1.61 5.84 13.36
CA PHE A 288 -1.03 6.76 14.35
C PHE A 288 -0.40 7.99 13.70
N LEU A 289 0.38 7.82 12.64
CA LEU A 289 1.02 8.94 11.94
C LEU A 289 -0.03 9.87 11.32
N ASN A 290 -1.09 9.32 10.75
CA ASN A 290 -2.18 10.08 10.19
C ASN A 290 -2.93 10.90 11.24
N GLU A 291 -3.26 10.31 12.39
CA GLU A 291 -3.87 11.04 13.50
C GLU A 291 -2.94 12.11 14.04
N THR A 292 -1.64 11.84 14.09
CA THR A 292 -0.62 12.81 14.50
C THR A 292 -0.59 14.02 13.56
N ILE A 293 -0.63 13.80 12.23
CA ILE A 293 -0.70 14.90 11.25
C ILE A 293 -1.97 15.72 11.47
N LYS A 294 -3.13 15.09 11.61
CA LYS A 294 -4.41 15.76 11.86
C LYS A 294 -4.38 16.56 13.17
N PHE A 295 -3.86 15.98 14.23
CA PHE A 295 -3.73 16.62 15.53
C PHE A 295 -2.81 17.84 15.48
N ILE A 296 -1.69 17.77 14.77
CA ILE A 296 -0.78 18.91 14.59
C ILE A 296 -1.45 19.96 13.71
N HIS A 297 -2.10 19.58 12.61
CA HIS A 297 -2.81 20.51 11.73
C HIS A 297 -3.89 21.31 12.47
N GLU A 298 -4.61 20.70 13.41
CA GLU A 298 -5.58 21.42 14.25
C GLU A 298 -4.98 22.59 15.03
N GLN A 299 -3.69 22.53 15.35
CA GLN A 299 -2.99 23.62 16.06
C GLN A 299 -2.66 24.81 15.13
N PHE A 300 -2.82 24.65 13.81
CA PHE A 300 -2.64 25.72 12.83
C PHE A 300 -3.95 26.44 12.47
N LYS A 301 -5.06 26.15 13.16
CA LYS A 301 -6.33 26.88 12.97
C LYS A 301 -6.12 28.38 13.19
N GLY A 302 -6.54 29.19 12.19
CA GLY A 302 -6.28 30.62 12.14
C GLY A 302 -4.89 31.02 11.60
N GLN A 303 -4.07 30.04 11.22
CA GLN A 303 -2.76 30.22 10.60
C GLN A 303 -2.54 29.23 9.46
N GLU A 304 -3.59 28.87 8.75
CA GLU A 304 -3.62 27.81 7.72
C GLU A 304 -2.58 28.06 6.62
N GLY A 305 -2.30 29.31 6.28
CA GLY A 305 -1.29 29.68 5.29
C GLY A 305 0.15 29.28 5.66
N ARG A 306 0.43 29.00 6.94
CA ARG A 306 1.75 28.53 7.41
C ARG A 306 1.90 27.01 7.37
N TRP A 307 0.81 26.28 7.24
CA TRP A 307 0.80 24.82 7.30
C TRP A 307 1.65 24.17 6.20
N PRO A 308 1.53 24.52 4.92
CA PRO A 308 2.33 23.90 3.85
C PRO A 308 3.85 24.07 4.09
N SER A 309 4.30 25.25 4.46
CA SER A 309 5.72 25.50 4.79
C SER A 309 6.16 24.71 6.02
N TYR A 310 5.33 24.64 7.06
CA TYR A 310 5.65 23.85 8.25
C TYR A 310 5.77 22.36 7.92
N VAL A 311 4.90 21.82 7.07
CA VAL A 311 5.00 20.42 6.60
C VAL A 311 6.32 20.21 5.87
N ALA A 312 6.63 21.07 4.89
CA ALA A 312 7.82 20.94 4.06
C ALA A 312 9.12 21.08 4.86
N ASP A 313 9.19 22.06 5.78
CA ASP A 313 10.44 22.41 6.46
C ASP A 313 10.66 21.63 7.78
N ASN A 314 9.58 21.11 8.37
CA ASN A 314 9.65 20.49 9.70
C ASN A 314 9.02 19.10 9.76
N LEU A 315 7.74 18.93 9.42
CA LEU A 315 7.00 17.72 9.77
C LEU A 315 7.54 16.48 9.06
N ILE A 316 7.77 16.55 7.75
CA ILE A 316 8.23 15.41 6.95
C ILE A 316 9.63 14.94 7.34
N HIS A 317 10.47 15.81 7.89
CA HIS A 317 11.85 15.49 8.29
C HIS A 317 11.95 14.80 9.66
N ARG A 318 10.84 14.71 10.39
CA ARG A 318 10.79 14.14 11.73
C ARG A 318 9.69 13.10 11.93
N LEU A 319 8.94 12.80 10.87
CA LEU A 319 7.89 11.79 10.86
C LEU A 319 8.42 10.54 10.16
N HIS A 320 8.61 9.47 10.93
CA HIS A 320 9.21 8.23 10.44
C HIS A 320 8.31 7.05 10.72
N GLY A 321 8.25 6.11 9.78
CA GLY A 321 7.51 4.86 9.93
C GLY A 321 8.26 3.69 9.33
N PHE A 322 8.20 2.53 9.99
CA PHE A 322 8.70 1.28 9.44
C PHE A 322 7.54 0.30 9.23
N GLU A 323 7.53 -0.32 8.06
CA GLU A 323 6.58 -1.38 7.74
C GLU A 323 7.29 -2.46 6.92
N LEU A 324 7.11 -3.71 7.33
CA LEU A 324 7.71 -4.85 6.65
C LEU A 324 6.86 -5.30 5.45
N MET A 325 5.53 -5.17 5.57
CA MET A 325 4.58 -5.65 4.58
C MET A 325 4.31 -4.58 3.53
N MET A 326 4.51 -4.93 2.25
CA MET A 326 4.40 -3.98 1.14
C MET A 326 2.99 -3.40 0.95
N ALA A 327 1.94 -4.19 1.15
CA ALA A 327 0.58 -3.69 0.99
C ALA A 327 0.22 -2.63 2.05
N PRO A 328 0.38 -2.86 3.37
CA PRO A 328 0.22 -1.81 4.38
C PRO A 328 1.14 -0.60 4.16
N TYR A 329 2.40 -0.81 3.78
CA TYR A 329 3.33 0.27 3.43
C TYR A 329 2.79 1.16 2.31
N THR A 330 2.27 0.56 1.25
CA THR A 330 1.63 1.26 0.14
C THR A 330 0.42 2.09 0.61
N ILE A 331 -0.45 1.47 1.40
CA ILE A 331 -1.63 2.12 1.96
C ILE A 331 -1.22 3.30 2.85
N ALA A 332 -0.20 3.12 3.67
CA ALA A 332 0.34 4.17 4.54
C ALA A 332 0.75 5.41 3.73
N HIS A 333 1.56 5.22 2.68
CA HIS A 333 1.98 6.33 1.81
C HIS A 333 0.82 7.05 1.13
N LEU A 334 -0.13 6.29 0.59
CA LEU A 334 -1.32 6.86 -0.06
C LEU A 334 -2.15 7.67 0.92
N LYS A 335 -2.41 7.11 2.10
CA LYS A 335 -3.20 7.76 3.14
C LYS A 335 -2.56 9.04 3.66
N LEU A 336 -1.27 8.98 3.97
CA LEU A 336 -0.54 10.17 4.44
C LEU A 336 -0.51 11.25 3.35
N GLY A 337 -0.28 10.87 2.09
CA GLY A 337 -0.33 11.78 0.94
C GLY A 337 -1.71 12.42 0.76
N MET A 338 -2.79 11.63 0.86
CA MET A 338 -4.17 12.14 0.79
C MET A 338 -4.47 13.11 1.93
N THR A 339 -4.13 12.75 3.16
CA THR A 339 -4.36 13.62 4.33
C THR A 339 -3.60 14.95 4.20
N LEU A 340 -2.35 14.92 3.72
CA LEU A 340 -1.59 16.15 3.48
C LEU A 340 -2.25 17.01 2.41
N LYS A 341 -2.74 16.43 1.31
CA LYS A 341 -3.49 17.16 0.27
C LYS A 341 -4.80 17.74 0.81
N GLU A 342 -5.58 16.96 1.55
CA GLU A 342 -6.83 17.40 2.16
C GLU A 342 -6.63 18.56 3.16
N THR A 343 -5.46 18.62 3.79
CA THR A 343 -5.07 19.71 4.69
C THR A 343 -4.45 20.91 3.97
N GLY A 344 -4.39 20.92 2.63
CA GLY A 344 -3.96 22.06 1.82
C GLY A 344 -2.48 22.04 1.43
N VAL A 345 -1.79 20.88 1.49
CA VAL A 345 -0.42 20.71 1.00
C VAL A 345 -0.46 20.25 -0.46
N GLU A 346 -0.30 21.16 -1.40
CA GLU A 346 -0.36 20.84 -2.84
C GLU A 346 0.89 20.11 -3.34
N ASN A 347 2.07 20.53 -2.89
CA ASN A 347 3.36 19.97 -3.31
C ASN A 347 3.85 18.99 -2.25
N LEU A 348 3.62 17.70 -2.48
CA LEU A 348 4.18 16.66 -1.63
C LEU A 348 5.66 16.44 -1.99
N PRO A 349 6.51 16.10 -1.01
CA PRO A 349 7.89 15.71 -1.28
C PRO A 349 7.93 14.42 -2.08
N ASP A 350 9.04 14.22 -2.83
CA ASP A 350 9.26 12.99 -3.60
C ASP A 350 9.34 11.74 -2.70
N ARG A 351 9.56 11.91 -1.40
CA ARG A 351 9.64 10.84 -0.43
C ARG A 351 9.07 11.28 0.93
N LEU A 352 8.14 10.50 1.45
CA LEU A 352 7.73 10.54 2.85
C LEU A 352 8.68 9.64 3.65
N GLY A 353 9.14 10.06 4.80
CA GLY A 353 10.17 9.44 5.63
C GLY A 353 9.87 8.04 6.15
#